data_a6940f535a0a5415d386f7d5af99ae1d
#
_entry.id   a6940f535a0a5415d386f7d5af99ae1d
#
_cell.length_a   1.000
_cell.length_b   1.000
_cell.length_c   1.000
_cell.angle_alpha   90.00
_cell.angle_beta   90.00
_cell.angle_gamma   90.00
#
_symmetry.space_group_name_H-M   'P 1'
#
loop_
_entity.id
_entity.type
_entity.pdbx_description
1 polymer ?
#
loop_
_entity_poly.entity_id
_entity_poly.type
_entity_poly.pdbx_seq_one_letter_code
_entity_poly.pdbx_strand_id
1 'polypeptide(L)'
;MRVLPMLSICLFLVSNLSMAQNQATEKQPRERVATLAGGCFWCVEEAFEQLNGVREVVSGYAGGDEPNPSYQEVSGGQTGHTEAAQVFYDPDIISYAGLLQKFWRIIDPTDNQGQFVDRGQQYRPEIFVHNSRQREVAEQSRQWLQEEGPFKEPIVVPITEFTEFYVAEDYHQDYYDKNPVRYKLYTYNSGRYDFVEKHWGDTDDIDYQQFTNSNPGGVAQTDSKDPWADFNKPSEEQLKEQLTSLQYSVTQEDETEEAFNNRYWDNQRAGIYVDIVSGEPLFSSADKYKSGSGWPSFTRPISSDAVVEKEDNSWFYSRTEIRSRHADSHLGHVFSDGPQPTGLRYCMNSAAMEFIPRDEMKERGYGDYIKYVEAN
;
A
#
# COMPACT_ATOMS: atom_id res chain seq x y z
N MET A 1 -25.68 -28.92 82.18
CA MET A 1 -25.66 -29.81 80.97
C MET A 1 -26.07 -28.97 79.77
N ARG A 2 -25.14 -28.53 78.98
CA ARG A 2 -25.38 -27.73 77.75
C ARG A 2 -25.11 -28.64 76.55
N VAL A 3 -26.14 -28.85 75.75
CA VAL A 3 -26.08 -29.65 74.55
C VAL A 3 -25.78 -28.66 73.36
N LEU A 4 -24.66 -28.82 72.68
CA LEU A 4 -24.32 -28.13 71.40
C LEU A 4 -24.99 -28.87 70.22
N PRO A 5 -25.56 -28.17 69.24
CA PRO A 5 -25.96 -28.79 67.98
C PRO A 5 -24.79 -28.81 66.98
N MET A 6 -24.59 -29.97 66.35
CA MET A 6 -23.67 -30.19 65.23
C MET A 6 -24.17 -29.44 64.01
N LEU A 7 -23.29 -28.61 63.43
CA LEU A 7 -23.53 -27.92 62.19
C LEU A 7 -22.99 -28.80 61.05
N SER A 8 -23.89 -29.29 60.20
CA SER A 8 -23.56 -30.08 59.03
C SER A 8 -23.19 -29.15 57.88
N ILE A 9 -21.90 -29.15 57.47
CA ILE A 9 -21.42 -28.39 56.35
C ILE A 9 -21.63 -29.23 55.08
N CYS A 10 -22.62 -28.86 54.24
CA CYS A 10 -22.77 -29.35 52.90
C CYS A 10 -21.77 -28.64 51.98
N LEU A 11 -20.77 -29.38 51.51
CA LEU A 11 -19.80 -28.93 50.49
C LEU A 11 -20.48 -28.99 49.11
N PHE A 12 -20.89 -27.85 48.56
CA PHE A 12 -21.30 -27.75 47.17
C PHE A 12 -20.03 -27.66 46.29
N LEU A 13 -19.72 -28.73 45.60
CA LEU A 13 -18.79 -28.75 44.50
C LEU A 13 -19.44 -28.01 43.31
N VAL A 14 -19.06 -26.76 43.09
CA VAL A 14 -19.36 -26.01 41.88
C VAL A 14 -18.34 -26.41 40.81
N SER A 15 -18.74 -27.28 39.93
CA SER A 15 -17.96 -27.58 38.72
C SER A 15 -18.02 -26.38 37.76
N ASN A 16 -16.95 -25.59 37.74
CA ASN A 16 -16.72 -24.58 36.73
C ASN A 16 -16.45 -25.28 35.39
N LEU A 17 -17.48 -25.43 34.54
CA LEU A 17 -17.30 -25.67 33.12
C LEU A 17 -16.74 -24.37 32.52
N SER A 18 -15.44 -24.35 32.31
CA SER A 18 -14.78 -23.33 31.51
C SER A 18 -15.23 -23.49 30.06
N MET A 19 -16.22 -22.70 29.64
CA MET A 19 -16.51 -22.48 28.23
C MET A 19 -15.35 -21.67 27.69
N ALA A 20 -14.42 -22.33 27.00
CA ALA A 20 -13.47 -21.65 26.11
C ALA A 20 -14.32 -20.99 25.02
N GLN A 21 -14.60 -19.70 25.18
CA GLN A 21 -15.07 -18.85 24.11
C GLN A 21 -13.93 -18.75 23.10
N ASN A 22 -14.15 -19.39 21.96
CA ASN A 22 -13.35 -19.19 20.76
C ASN A 22 -13.61 -17.73 20.31
N GLN A 23 -12.88 -16.77 20.87
CA GLN A 23 -12.79 -15.44 20.32
C GLN A 23 -11.94 -15.60 19.07
N ALA A 24 -12.62 -15.71 17.91
CA ALA A 24 -12.01 -15.35 16.67
C ALA A 24 -11.41 -13.95 16.89
N THR A 25 -10.08 -13.86 16.91
CA THR A 25 -9.36 -12.59 16.88
C THR A 25 -9.78 -11.90 15.60
N GLU A 26 -10.71 -10.95 15.69
CA GLU A 26 -10.94 -10.01 14.59
C GLU A 26 -9.58 -9.38 14.30
N LYS A 27 -9.04 -9.70 13.13
CA LYS A 27 -7.81 -9.12 12.61
C LYS A 27 -8.07 -7.62 12.54
N GLN A 28 -7.37 -6.84 13.36
CA GLN A 28 -7.46 -5.38 13.29
C GLN A 28 -7.17 -4.97 11.84
N PRO A 29 -8.05 -4.21 11.21
CA PRO A 29 -7.86 -3.84 9.81
C PRO A 29 -6.55 -3.05 9.68
N ARG A 30 -5.74 -3.38 8.66
CA ARG A 30 -4.52 -2.63 8.34
C ARG A 30 -4.93 -1.28 7.80
N GLU A 31 -4.73 -0.24 8.57
CA GLU A 31 -4.97 1.11 8.12
C GLU A 31 -3.75 1.68 7.40
N ARG A 32 -3.98 2.32 6.27
CA ARG A 32 -2.97 3.04 5.49
C ARG A 32 -3.45 4.47 5.27
N VAL A 33 -2.51 5.37 5.02
CA VAL A 33 -2.81 6.78 4.75
C VAL A 33 -2.31 7.19 3.37
N ALA A 34 -3.12 8.00 2.67
CA ALA A 34 -2.75 8.74 1.46
C ALA A 34 -2.97 10.22 1.71
N THR A 35 -2.03 11.10 1.31
CA THR A 35 -2.19 12.56 1.44
C THR A 35 -2.24 13.18 0.05
N LEU A 36 -3.37 13.85 -0.25
CA LEU A 36 -3.71 14.33 -1.59
C LEU A 36 -4.22 15.77 -1.52
N ALA A 37 -3.67 16.65 -2.36
CA ALA A 37 -4.16 18.00 -2.56
C ALA A 37 -4.87 18.09 -3.92
N GLY A 38 -6.11 18.53 -3.96
CA GLY A 38 -6.95 18.56 -5.18
C GLY A 38 -7.78 19.83 -5.31
N GLY A 39 -7.24 20.98 -4.92
CA GLY A 39 -7.97 22.24 -4.75
C GLY A 39 -8.67 22.29 -3.41
N CYS A 40 -9.89 22.82 -3.35
CA CYS A 40 -10.66 22.88 -2.11
C CYS A 40 -10.77 21.51 -1.44
N PHE A 41 -10.27 21.40 -0.21
CA PHE A 41 -10.23 20.12 0.55
C PHE A 41 -11.61 19.57 0.87
N TRP A 42 -12.68 20.39 0.98
CA TRP A 42 -14.05 19.89 1.14
C TRP A 42 -14.50 19.00 -0.03
N CYS A 43 -14.03 19.30 -1.26
CA CYS A 43 -14.36 18.50 -2.44
C CYS A 43 -13.55 17.20 -2.47
N VAL A 44 -12.32 17.22 -1.94
CA VAL A 44 -11.49 16.03 -1.82
C VAL A 44 -12.07 15.11 -0.73
N GLU A 45 -12.39 15.67 0.44
CA GLU A 45 -13.00 14.96 1.56
C GLU A 45 -14.29 14.22 1.13
N GLU A 46 -15.28 14.93 0.59
CA GLU A 46 -16.54 14.33 0.13
C GLU A 46 -16.31 13.22 -0.90
N ALA A 47 -15.43 13.45 -1.87
CA ALA A 47 -15.19 12.48 -2.93
C ALA A 47 -14.56 11.17 -2.44
N PHE A 48 -13.74 11.20 -1.40
CA PHE A 48 -13.09 10.02 -0.88
C PHE A 48 -13.88 9.30 0.22
N GLU A 49 -14.63 10.02 1.06
CA GLU A 49 -15.42 9.38 2.13
C GLU A 49 -16.51 8.44 1.61
N GLN A 50 -16.97 8.65 0.39
CA GLN A 50 -17.95 7.78 -0.26
C GLN A 50 -17.38 6.45 -0.76
N LEU A 51 -16.04 6.27 -0.74
CA LEU A 51 -15.40 5.07 -1.27
C LEU A 51 -15.45 3.92 -0.27
N ASN A 52 -15.87 2.76 -0.73
CA ASN A 52 -15.78 1.54 0.06
C ASN A 52 -14.31 1.21 0.34
N GLY A 53 -13.96 1.04 1.61
CA GLY A 53 -12.59 0.83 2.07
C GLY A 53 -11.91 2.09 2.61
N VAL A 54 -12.46 3.29 2.38
CA VAL A 54 -12.06 4.51 3.09
C VAL A 54 -12.78 4.55 4.44
N ARG A 55 -12.06 4.90 5.49
CA ARG A 55 -12.58 4.93 6.86
C ARG A 55 -12.77 6.32 7.39
N GLU A 56 -11.88 7.20 7.05
CA GLU A 56 -11.85 8.58 7.50
C GLU A 56 -11.11 9.42 6.47
N VAL A 57 -11.54 10.64 6.28
CA VAL A 57 -10.80 11.66 5.53
C VAL A 57 -10.66 12.89 6.40
N VAL A 58 -9.45 13.41 6.54
CA VAL A 58 -9.16 14.57 7.38
C VAL A 58 -8.70 15.71 6.50
N SER A 59 -9.43 16.81 6.48
CA SER A 59 -9.06 18.05 5.79
C SER A 59 -7.96 18.80 6.53
N GLY A 60 -6.97 19.34 5.81
CA GLY A 60 -5.82 20.04 6.42
C GLY A 60 -4.90 20.72 5.42
N TYR A 61 -3.68 20.93 5.83
CA TYR A 61 -2.65 21.69 5.10
C TYR A 61 -1.36 20.88 5.02
N ALA A 62 -0.72 20.87 3.84
CA ALA A 62 0.54 20.16 3.61
C ALA A 62 1.45 20.92 2.63
N GLY A 63 2.73 20.55 2.58
CA GLY A 63 3.69 20.97 1.56
C GLY A 63 4.31 22.35 1.76
N GLY A 64 4.03 23.04 2.87
CA GLY A 64 4.71 24.27 3.29
C GLY A 64 5.70 24.01 4.42
N ASP A 65 6.52 25.00 4.73
CA ASP A 65 7.53 24.96 5.82
C ASP A 65 7.04 25.67 7.11
N GLU A 66 5.91 26.38 7.05
CA GLU A 66 5.39 27.15 8.18
C GLU A 66 4.71 26.24 9.19
N PRO A 67 5.13 26.26 10.48
CA PRO A 67 4.55 25.41 11.49
C PRO A 67 3.18 25.92 11.97
N ASN A 68 2.23 25.01 12.13
CA ASN A 68 0.87 25.29 12.62
C ASN A 68 0.15 26.43 11.87
N PRO A 69 0.04 26.36 10.55
CA PRO A 69 -0.62 27.40 9.76
C PRO A 69 -2.12 27.45 10.09
N SER A 70 -2.68 28.65 10.10
CA SER A 70 -4.14 28.85 10.20
C SER A 70 -4.78 28.87 8.81
N TYR A 71 -6.09 28.60 8.73
CA TYR A 71 -6.85 28.75 7.49
C TYR A 71 -6.70 30.12 6.83
N GLN A 72 -6.66 31.19 7.63
CA GLN A 72 -6.52 32.54 7.10
C GLN A 72 -5.18 32.78 6.43
N GLU A 73 -4.10 32.21 6.96
CA GLU A 73 -2.76 32.31 6.38
C GLU A 73 -2.64 31.48 5.09
N VAL A 74 -3.16 30.25 5.10
CA VAL A 74 -3.12 29.38 3.92
C VAL A 74 -4.03 29.94 2.82
N SER A 75 -5.30 30.16 3.10
CA SER A 75 -6.28 30.69 2.12
C SER A 75 -5.90 32.08 1.59
N GLY A 76 -5.19 32.86 2.39
CA GLY A 76 -4.63 34.16 2.00
C GLY A 76 -3.35 34.07 1.17
N GLY A 77 -2.83 32.85 0.91
CA GLY A 77 -1.59 32.63 0.15
C GLY A 77 -0.33 33.15 0.85
N GLN A 78 -0.32 33.16 2.19
CA GLN A 78 0.78 33.69 3.01
C GLN A 78 1.76 32.59 3.43
N THR A 79 1.47 31.32 3.08
CA THR A 79 2.28 30.15 3.40
C THR A 79 2.60 29.35 2.13
N GLY A 80 3.58 28.43 2.22
CA GLY A 80 3.86 27.43 1.18
C GLY A 80 2.87 26.26 1.16
N HIS A 81 1.96 26.16 2.14
CA HIS A 81 1.00 25.07 2.24
C HIS A 81 -0.06 25.12 1.14
N THR A 82 -0.57 23.91 0.80
CA THR A 82 -1.79 23.75 0.01
C THR A 82 -2.87 23.08 0.86
N GLU A 83 -4.14 23.35 0.54
CA GLU A 83 -5.25 22.57 1.07
C GLU A 83 -5.11 21.12 0.61
N ALA A 84 -5.14 20.18 1.54
CA ALA A 84 -4.94 18.76 1.32
C ALA A 84 -5.88 17.94 2.21
N ALA A 85 -6.03 16.66 1.86
CA ALA A 85 -6.76 15.70 2.67
C ALA A 85 -5.89 14.47 2.95
N GLN A 86 -5.94 13.98 4.19
CA GLN A 86 -5.43 12.65 4.56
C GLN A 86 -6.56 11.64 4.48
N VAL A 87 -6.41 10.64 3.61
CA VAL A 87 -7.36 9.56 3.38
C VAL A 87 -6.87 8.32 4.10
N PHE A 88 -7.56 7.90 5.15
CA PHE A 88 -7.29 6.68 5.90
C PHE A 88 -8.11 5.54 5.30
N TYR A 89 -7.45 4.48 4.86
CA TYR A 89 -8.08 3.42 4.09
C TYR A 89 -7.63 2.01 4.46
N ASP A 90 -8.47 1.04 4.17
CA ASP A 90 -8.18 -0.39 4.30
C ASP A 90 -7.59 -0.92 2.98
N PRO A 91 -6.30 -1.24 2.92
CA PRO A 91 -5.64 -1.70 1.69
C PRO A 91 -6.11 -3.08 1.23
N ASP A 92 -6.83 -3.83 2.08
CA ASP A 92 -7.44 -5.11 1.72
C ASP A 92 -8.78 -4.91 0.96
N ILE A 93 -9.35 -3.68 1.00
CA ILE A 93 -10.60 -3.32 0.32
C ILE A 93 -10.33 -2.41 -0.89
N ILE A 94 -9.56 -1.33 -0.71
CA ILE A 94 -9.21 -0.40 -1.79
C ILE A 94 -7.70 -0.17 -1.82
N SER A 95 -7.08 -0.27 -2.98
CA SER A 95 -5.65 -0.04 -3.14
C SER A 95 -5.31 1.45 -3.21
N TYR A 96 -4.02 1.79 -3.00
CA TYR A 96 -3.54 3.16 -3.24
C TYR A 96 -3.77 3.61 -4.69
N ALA A 97 -3.61 2.69 -5.66
CA ALA A 97 -3.93 2.96 -7.06
C ALA A 97 -5.41 3.28 -7.28
N GLY A 98 -6.32 2.60 -6.57
CA GLY A 98 -7.75 2.91 -6.60
C GLY A 98 -8.04 4.32 -6.10
N LEU A 99 -7.38 4.76 -5.03
CA LEU A 99 -7.49 6.14 -4.55
C LEU A 99 -6.95 7.14 -5.58
N LEU A 100 -5.81 6.85 -6.23
CA LEU A 100 -5.26 7.72 -7.29
C LEU A 100 -6.20 7.81 -8.49
N GLN A 101 -6.86 6.72 -8.86
CA GLN A 101 -7.85 6.73 -9.94
C GLN A 101 -9.09 7.58 -9.62
N LYS A 102 -9.52 7.60 -8.35
CA LYS A 102 -10.52 8.57 -7.89
C LYS A 102 -9.97 9.99 -7.92
N PHE A 103 -8.74 10.20 -7.44
CA PHE A 103 -8.09 11.52 -7.43
C PHE A 103 -8.02 12.15 -8.82
N TRP A 104 -7.58 11.42 -9.85
CA TRP A 104 -7.52 11.91 -11.22
C TRP A 104 -8.89 12.33 -11.78
N ARG A 105 -9.97 11.75 -11.28
CA ARG A 105 -11.34 12.03 -11.72
C ARG A 105 -12.04 13.16 -10.98
N ILE A 106 -11.37 13.77 -10.02
CA ILE A 106 -11.93 14.92 -9.28
C ILE A 106 -11.12 16.20 -9.46
N ILE A 107 -10.04 16.19 -10.25
CA ILE A 107 -9.17 17.34 -10.48
C ILE A 107 -8.98 17.61 -11.97
N ASP A 108 -8.50 18.83 -12.30
CA ASP A 108 -7.83 19.11 -13.57
C ASP A 108 -6.33 18.87 -13.40
N PRO A 109 -5.79 17.72 -13.87
CA PRO A 109 -4.39 17.39 -13.67
C PRO A 109 -3.43 18.15 -14.59
N THR A 110 -3.96 19.00 -15.48
CA THR A 110 -3.19 19.85 -16.41
C THR A 110 -3.01 21.27 -15.88
N ASP A 111 -3.64 21.63 -14.74
CA ASP A 111 -3.56 22.94 -14.11
C ASP A 111 -2.93 22.87 -12.70
N ASN A 112 -1.74 23.47 -12.55
CA ASN A 112 -1.02 23.55 -11.27
C ASN A 112 -1.12 24.90 -10.57
N GLN A 113 -1.97 25.83 -11.06
CA GLN A 113 -2.16 27.16 -10.47
C GLN A 113 -3.44 27.28 -9.64
N GLY A 114 -3.99 26.17 -9.24
CA GLY A 114 -5.26 26.06 -8.55
C GLY A 114 -6.17 25.05 -9.23
N GLN A 115 -7.41 24.95 -8.78
CA GLN A 115 -8.38 24.03 -9.34
C GLN A 115 -9.70 24.74 -9.58
N PHE A 116 -10.18 24.76 -10.82
CA PHE A 116 -11.45 25.34 -11.22
C PHE A 116 -11.55 26.83 -10.80
N VAL A 117 -12.53 27.18 -9.96
CA VAL A 117 -12.70 28.55 -9.44
C VAL A 117 -11.71 28.94 -8.35
N ASP A 118 -11.11 27.94 -7.70
CA ASP A 118 -10.15 28.15 -6.62
C ASP A 118 -8.75 28.34 -7.21
N ARG A 119 -8.26 29.57 -7.13
CA ARG A 119 -6.99 29.95 -7.79
C ARG A 119 -5.93 30.32 -6.76
N GLY A 120 -4.69 29.94 -7.05
CA GLY A 120 -3.51 30.21 -6.23
C GLY A 120 -2.80 28.95 -5.74
N GLN A 121 -1.60 29.12 -5.23
CA GLN A 121 -0.74 28.01 -4.78
C GLN A 121 -1.36 27.17 -3.67
N GLN A 122 -2.20 27.75 -2.85
CA GLN A 122 -2.92 27.05 -1.78
C GLN A 122 -4.01 26.09 -2.28
N TYR A 123 -4.30 26.08 -3.57
CA TYR A 123 -5.26 25.19 -4.24
C TYR A 123 -4.60 24.37 -5.35
N ARG A 124 -3.26 24.29 -5.39
CA ARG A 124 -2.56 23.46 -6.37
C ARG A 124 -2.82 21.96 -6.13
N PRO A 125 -2.96 21.17 -7.18
CA PRO A 125 -3.01 19.72 -7.02
C PRO A 125 -1.61 19.17 -6.72
N GLU A 126 -1.52 18.20 -5.79
CA GLU A 126 -0.25 17.58 -5.42
C GLU A 126 -0.48 16.22 -4.76
N ILE A 127 0.41 15.27 -4.98
CA ILE A 127 0.41 13.95 -4.34
C ILE A 127 1.60 13.91 -3.37
N PHE A 128 1.32 13.76 -2.07
CA PHE A 128 2.34 13.61 -1.04
C PHE A 128 2.51 12.13 -0.71
N VAL A 129 3.69 11.57 -1.00
CA VAL A 129 3.96 10.14 -0.83
C VAL A 129 4.69 9.87 0.48
N HIS A 130 4.19 8.90 1.24
CA HIS A 130 4.70 8.53 2.57
C HIS A 130 5.83 7.50 2.51
N ASN A 131 6.04 6.85 1.36
CA ASN A 131 7.08 5.86 1.16
C ASN A 131 7.36 5.66 -0.34
N SER A 132 8.44 4.91 -0.62
CA SER A 132 8.86 4.60 -1.99
C SER A 132 7.81 3.85 -2.81
N ARG A 133 7.01 2.98 -2.17
CA ARG A 133 5.93 2.24 -2.86
C ARG A 133 4.82 3.17 -3.34
N GLN A 134 4.38 4.10 -2.48
CA GLN A 134 3.41 5.11 -2.92
C GLN A 134 3.97 5.96 -4.05
N ARG A 135 5.25 6.33 -4.01
CA ARG A 135 5.92 7.07 -5.08
C ARG A 135 5.86 6.29 -6.40
N GLU A 136 6.26 5.04 -6.40
CA GLU A 136 6.24 4.19 -7.58
C GLU A 136 4.84 4.08 -8.19
N VAL A 137 3.84 3.77 -7.38
CA VAL A 137 2.44 3.66 -7.84
C VAL A 137 1.91 5.00 -8.35
N ALA A 138 2.25 6.12 -7.70
CA ALA A 138 1.83 7.45 -8.12
C ALA A 138 2.46 7.84 -9.47
N GLU A 139 3.75 7.55 -9.67
CA GLU A 139 4.46 7.79 -10.93
C GLU A 139 3.90 6.95 -12.07
N GLN A 140 3.65 5.66 -11.85
CA GLN A 140 3.01 4.77 -12.82
C GLN A 140 1.58 5.22 -13.15
N SER A 141 0.80 5.61 -12.16
CA SER A 141 -0.56 6.11 -12.36
C SER A 141 -0.58 7.42 -13.15
N ARG A 142 0.36 8.34 -12.87
CA ARG A 142 0.52 9.59 -13.62
C ARG A 142 0.98 9.33 -15.06
N GLN A 143 1.91 8.39 -15.26
CA GLN A 143 2.36 8.00 -16.60
C GLN A 143 1.20 7.40 -17.41
N TRP A 144 0.44 6.49 -16.82
CA TRP A 144 -0.77 5.95 -17.46
C TRP A 144 -1.76 7.07 -17.82
N LEU A 145 -1.99 8.03 -16.91
CA LEU A 145 -2.89 9.15 -17.17
C LEU A 145 -2.43 10.00 -18.36
N GLN A 146 -1.11 10.20 -18.51
CA GLN A 146 -0.52 10.94 -19.64
C GLN A 146 -0.65 10.19 -20.95
N GLU A 147 -0.49 8.87 -20.96
CA GLU A 147 -0.43 8.04 -22.16
C GLU A 147 -1.81 7.59 -22.64
N GLU A 148 -2.68 7.20 -21.70
CA GLU A 148 -3.97 6.53 -21.96
C GLU A 148 -5.18 7.33 -21.43
N GLY A 149 -4.94 8.39 -20.67
CA GLY A 149 -5.99 9.24 -20.12
C GLY A 149 -6.64 10.16 -21.15
N PRO A 150 -7.72 10.87 -20.75
CA PRO A 150 -8.46 11.73 -21.69
C PRO A 150 -7.76 13.06 -21.99
N PHE A 151 -6.59 13.33 -21.42
CA PHE A 151 -5.89 14.60 -21.51
C PHE A 151 -4.85 14.61 -22.63
N LYS A 152 -4.80 15.70 -23.40
CA LYS A 152 -3.80 15.94 -24.44
C LYS A 152 -2.67 16.81 -23.95
N GLU A 153 -2.93 17.64 -22.97
CA GLU A 153 -2.01 18.53 -22.32
C GLU A 153 -1.12 17.73 -21.34
N PRO A 154 0.09 18.21 -21.01
CA PRO A 154 0.95 17.57 -20.02
C PRO A 154 0.27 17.48 -18.64
N ILE A 155 0.43 16.33 -17.99
CA ILE A 155 0.03 16.15 -16.59
C ILE A 155 1.06 16.83 -15.69
N VAL A 156 0.65 17.87 -14.97
CA VAL A 156 1.55 18.76 -14.21
C VAL A 156 1.48 18.58 -12.70
N VAL A 157 0.74 17.57 -12.22
CA VAL A 157 0.60 17.27 -10.80
C VAL A 157 1.94 16.79 -10.22
N PRO A 158 2.53 17.50 -9.23
CA PRO A 158 3.73 17.06 -8.55
C PRO A 158 3.51 15.80 -7.70
N ILE A 159 4.56 14.99 -7.55
CA ILE A 159 4.64 13.87 -6.61
C ILE A 159 5.83 14.16 -5.70
N THR A 160 5.57 14.54 -4.46
CA THR A 160 6.58 14.99 -3.50
C THR A 160 6.61 14.09 -2.27
N GLU A 161 7.72 14.10 -1.53
CA GLU A 161 7.78 13.40 -0.24
C GLU A 161 6.87 14.10 0.77
N PHE A 162 6.12 13.29 1.51
CA PHE A 162 5.34 13.78 2.64
C PHE A 162 6.29 14.21 3.76
N THR A 163 6.09 15.41 4.28
CA THR A 163 6.87 15.95 5.41
C THR A 163 6.01 16.10 6.65
N GLU A 164 4.96 16.91 6.57
CA GLU A 164 4.09 17.20 7.70
C GLU A 164 2.68 17.55 7.21
N PHE A 165 1.69 17.32 8.06
CA PHE A 165 0.29 17.64 7.82
C PHE A 165 -0.30 18.33 9.05
N TYR A 166 -0.95 19.45 8.82
CA TYR A 166 -1.64 20.20 9.86
C TYR A 166 -3.14 20.09 9.65
N VAL A 167 -3.83 19.51 10.63
CA VAL A 167 -5.29 19.35 10.58
C VAL A 167 -5.95 20.73 10.52
N ALA A 168 -6.86 20.92 9.58
CA ALA A 168 -7.65 22.14 9.52
C ALA A 168 -8.64 22.22 10.68
N GLU A 169 -9.12 23.43 10.96
CA GLU A 169 -10.03 23.72 12.06
C GLU A 169 -11.33 22.90 11.96
N ASP A 170 -11.92 22.52 13.09
CA ASP A 170 -13.08 21.61 13.21
C ASP A 170 -14.28 22.00 12.31
N TYR A 171 -14.46 23.28 12.00
CA TYR A 171 -15.55 23.72 11.15
C TYR A 171 -15.32 23.42 9.65
N HIS A 172 -14.12 22.97 9.28
CA HIS A 172 -13.82 22.52 7.93
C HIS A 172 -14.04 21.00 7.75
N GLN A 173 -13.92 20.21 8.82
CA GLN A 173 -14.16 18.77 8.77
C GLN A 173 -15.62 18.47 8.49
N ASP A 174 -15.92 17.50 7.62
CA ASP A 174 -17.28 17.10 7.17
C ASP A 174 -18.11 18.28 6.68
N TYR A 175 -17.48 19.28 6.04
CA TYR A 175 -18.17 20.50 5.67
C TYR A 175 -19.34 20.25 4.72
N TYR A 176 -19.23 19.30 3.84
CA TYR A 176 -20.25 18.91 2.88
C TYR A 176 -21.52 18.37 3.57
N ASP A 177 -21.39 17.66 4.70
CA ASP A 177 -22.49 17.13 5.51
C ASP A 177 -23.04 18.20 6.47
N LYS A 178 -22.17 18.96 7.12
CA LYS A 178 -22.55 20.04 8.06
C LYS A 178 -23.24 21.23 7.36
N ASN A 179 -22.91 21.49 6.09
CA ASN A 179 -23.39 22.64 5.31
C ASN A 179 -23.86 22.25 3.89
N PRO A 180 -24.76 21.28 3.70
CA PRO A 180 -25.03 20.65 2.42
C PRO A 180 -25.52 21.61 1.33
N VAL A 181 -26.35 22.58 1.68
CA VAL A 181 -26.86 23.54 0.70
C VAL A 181 -25.76 24.46 0.18
N ARG A 182 -24.93 25.00 1.08
CA ARG A 182 -23.82 25.88 0.72
C ARG A 182 -22.75 25.15 -0.08
N TYR A 183 -22.44 23.95 0.33
CA TYR A 183 -21.48 23.08 -0.34
C TYR A 183 -21.94 22.74 -1.77
N LYS A 184 -23.19 22.30 -1.95
CA LYS A 184 -23.73 21.98 -3.28
C LYS A 184 -23.79 23.21 -4.22
N LEU A 185 -24.14 24.37 -3.69
CA LEU A 185 -24.08 25.61 -4.50
C LEU A 185 -22.65 25.96 -4.92
N TYR A 186 -21.69 25.79 -4.04
CA TYR A 186 -20.29 26.02 -4.35
C TYR A 186 -19.77 25.03 -5.41
N THR A 187 -19.93 23.72 -5.20
CA THR A 187 -19.43 22.69 -6.12
C THR A 187 -20.10 22.76 -7.49
N TYR A 188 -21.42 23.02 -7.55
CA TYR A 188 -22.12 23.17 -8.80
C TYR A 188 -21.61 24.36 -9.63
N ASN A 189 -21.30 25.49 -8.97
CA ASN A 189 -20.80 26.68 -9.65
C ASN A 189 -19.27 26.67 -9.85
N SER A 190 -18.55 25.68 -9.33
CA SER A 190 -17.09 25.60 -9.46
C SER A 190 -16.64 25.24 -10.88
N GLY A 191 -17.50 24.63 -11.70
CA GLY A 191 -17.14 24.05 -13.00
C GLY A 191 -16.51 22.67 -12.91
N ARG A 192 -16.34 22.09 -11.72
CA ARG A 192 -15.74 20.76 -11.51
C ARG A 192 -16.56 19.66 -12.17
N TYR A 193 -17.87 19.66 -11.97
CA TYR A 193 -18.74 18.63 -12.54
C TYR A 193 -18.73 18.64 -14.08
N ASP A 194 -18.82 19.82 -14.69
CA ASP A 194 -18.78 19.96 -16.16
C ASP A 194 -17.43 19.47 -16.73
N PHE A 195 -16.34 19.72 -16.00
CA PHE A 195 -15.02 19.27 -16.39
C PHE A 195 -14.90 17.74 -16.30
N VAL A 196 -15.35 17.14 -15.20
CA VAL A 196 -15.33 15.70 -14.98
C VAL A 196 -16.19 14.99 -16.04
N GLU A 197 -17.42 15.42 -16.22
CA GLU A 197 -18.33 14.85 -17.24
C GLU A 197 -17.72 14.93 -18.65
N LYS A 198 -17.14 16.06 -19.00
CA LYS A 198 -16.51 16.27 -20.31
C LYS A 198 -15.35 15.32 -20.59
N HIS A 199 -14.51 15.02 -19.59
CA HIS A 199 -13.28 14.24 -19.79
C HIS A 199 -13.45 12.77 -19.47
N TRP A 200 -14.26 12.45 -18.46
CA TRP A 200 -14.40 11.08 -17.95
C TRP A 200 -15.78 10.46 -18.21
N GLY A 201 -16.77 11.28 -18.60
CA GLY A 201 -18.16 10.84 -18.67
C GLY A 201 -18.76 10.60 -17.28
N ASP A 202 -19.67 9.64 -17.20
CA ASP A 202 -20.24 9.20 -15.92
C ASP A 202 -19.20 8.42 -15.11
N THR A 203 -18.95 8.88 -13.89
CA THR A 203 -17.99 8.28 -12.96
C THR A 203 -18.63 7.64 -11.74
N ASP A 204 -19.96 7.64 -11.63
CA ASP A 204 -20.68 7.18 -10.45
C ASP A 204 -20.63 5.67 -10.29
N ASP A 205 -20.58 4.93 -11.40
CA ASP A 205 -20.57 3.47 -11.42
C ASP A 205 -19.15 2.84 -11.45
N ILE A 206 -18.09 3.64 -11.25
CA ILE A 206 -16.72 3.12 -11.30
C ILE A 206 -16.40 2.34 -10.02
N ASP A 207 -16.12 1.05 -10.19
CA ASP A 207 -15.53 0.23 -9.12
C ASP A 207 -14.04 0.53 -8.97
N TYR A 208 -13.67 1.37 -8.00
CA TYR A 208 -12.27 1.72 -7.74
C TYR A 208 -11.45 0.58 -7.12
N GLN A 209 -12.08 -0.51 -6.69
CA GLN A 209 -11.37 -1.70 -6.17
C GLN A 209 -10.71 -2.52 -7.28
N GLN A 210 -11.15 -2.37 -8.53
CA GLN A 210 -10.53 -3.02 -9.70
C GLN A 210 -9.11 -2.54 -9.98
N PHE A 211 -8.75 -1.33 -9.54
CA PHE A 211 -7.42 -0.79 -9.73
C PHE A 211 -6.48 -1.31 -8.65
N THR A 212 -5.38 -1.91 -9.06
CA THR A 212 -4.38 -2.47 -8.15
C THR A 212 -3.08 -1.70 -8.23
N ASN A 213 -2.24 -1.81 -7.20
CA ASN A 213 -0.94 -1.15 -7.19
C ASN A 213 0.02 -1.70 -8.27
N SER A 214 -0.26 -2.86 -8.82
CA SER A 214 0.44 -3.44 -9.99
C SER A 214 -0.18 -3.03 -11.33
N ASN A 215 -1.43 -2.51 -11.31
CA ASN A 215 -2.14 -2.02 -12.48
C ASN A 215 -2.91 -0.73 -12.15
N PRO A 216 -2.20 0.38 -11.90
CA PRO A 216 -2.83 1.63 -11.47
C PRO A 216 -3.67 2.31 -12.53
N GLY A 217 -3.55 1.91 -13.79
CA GLY A 217 -4.34 2.42 -14.91
C GLY A 217 -5.70 1.73 -15.10
N GLY A 218 -5.90 0.57 -14.52
CA GLY A 218 -7.13 -0.20 -14.66
C GLY A 218 -7.46 -0.62 -16.10
N VAL A 219 -6.51 -0.48 -17.03
CA VAL A 219 -6.66 -1.06 -18.37
C VAL A 219 -6.75 -2.56 -18.15
N ALA A 220 -7.88 -3.15 -18.54
CA ALA A 220 -8.02 -4.59 -18.46
C ALA A 220 -6.79 -5.23 -19.06
N GLN A 221 -5.92 -5.78 -18.25
CA GLN A 221 -4.95 -6.73 -18.74
C GLN A 221 -5.81 -7.79 -19.40
N THR A 222 -5.73 -7.87 -20.74
CA THR A 222 -6.32 -8.98 -21.47
C THR A 222 -5.87 -10.26 -20.78
N ASP A 223 -6.76 -10.82 -19.94
CA ASP A 223 -6.66 -12.12 -19.29
C ASP A 223 -5.26 -12.66 -18.96
N SER A 224 -4.41 -11.90 -18.27
CA SER A 224 -3.43 -12.56 -17.43
C SER A 224 -4.08 -12.73 -16.05
N LYS A 225 -4.95 -13.75 -15.95
CA LYS A 225 -5.35 -14.32 -14.67
C LYS A 225 -4.05 -14.45 -13.85
N ASP A 226 -3.96 -13.77 -12.71
CA ASP A 226 -2.84 -13.99 -11.81
C ASP A 226 -2.66 -15.51 -11.67
N PRO A 227 -1.58 -16.11 -12.18
CA PRO A 227 -1.45 -17.56 -12.19
C PRO A 227 -1.47 -18.16 -10.78
N TRP A 228 -1.26 -17.33 -9.77
CA TRP A 228 -1.22 -17.72 -8.36
C TRP A 228 -2.47 -17.33 -7.58
N ALA A 229 -3.47 -16.62 -8.17
CA ALA A 229 -4.70 -16.21 -7.47
C ALA A 229 -5.48 -17.39 -6.88
N ASP A 230 -5.43 -18.53 -7.54
CA ASP A 230 -6.07 -19.78 -7.09
C ASP A 230 -5.08 -20.70 -6.34
N PHE A 231 -3.88 -20.21 -5.96
CA PHE A 231 -2.88 -21.02 -5.27
C PHE A 231 -3.39 -21.42 -3.88
N ASN A 232 -3.38 -22.74 -3.63
CA ASN A 232 -3.70 -23.28 -2.32
C ASN A 232 -2.42 -23.79 -1.67
N LYS A 233 -2.00 -23.15 -0.58
CA LYS A 233 -0.82 -23.56 0.17
C LYS A 233 -0.93 -25.01 0.58
N PRO A 234 0.06 -25.88 0.30
CA PRO A 234 0.08 -27.27 0.73
C PRO A 234 0.00 -27.42 2.25
N SER A 235 -0.49 -28.57 2.73
CA SER A 235 -0.49 -28.85 4.17
C SER A 235 0.94 -28.91 4.73
N GLU A 236 1.06 -28.79 6.06
CA GLU A 236 2.35 -28.86 6.75
C GLU A 236 3.11 -30.16 6.43
N GLU A 237 2.40 -31.31 6.37
CA GLU A 237 3.00 -32.60 6.02
C GLU A 237 3.53 -32.59 4.59
N GLN A 238 2.75 -32.06 3.65
CA GLN A 238 3.16 -31.95 2.25
C GLN A 238 4.36 -31.01 2.07
N LEU A 239 4.39 -29.88 2.80
CA LEU A 239 5.53 -28.97 2.78
C LEU A 239 6.80 -29.62 3.33
N LYS A 240 6.70 -30.44 4.40
CA LYS A 240 7.83 -31.21 4.94
C LYS A 240 8.35 -32.27 3.98
N GLU A 241 7.50 -32.82 3.10
CA GLU A 241 7.89 -33.76 2.06
C GLU A 241 8.54 -33.07 0.84
N GLN A 242 8.07 -31.87 0.48
CA GLN A 242 8.50 -31.14 -0.72
C GLN A 242 9.76 -30.31 -0.49
N LEU A 243 9.93 -29.75 0.70
CA LEU A 243 11.01 -28.85 1.06
C LEU A 243 12.14 -29.59 1.79
N THR A 244 13.37 -29.12 1.59
CA THR A 244 14.46 -29.52 2.50
C THR A 244 14.21 -28.97 3.90
N SER A 245 14.86 -29.55 4.91
CA SER A 245 14.71 -29.07 6.30
C SER A 245 15.02 -27.56 6.43
N LEU A 246 16.04 -27.06 5.73
CA LEU A 246 16.39 -25.65 5.74
C LEU A 246 15.32 -24.78 5.06
N GLN A 247 14.80 -25.21 3.90
CA GLN A 247 13.73 -24.47 3.21
C GLN A 247 12.48 -24.40 4.07
N TYR A 248 12.12 -25.52 4.73
CA TYR A 248 10.96 -25.56 5.61
C TYR A 248 11.15 -24.65 6.82
N SER A 249 12.27 -24.74 7.54
CA SER A 249 12.52 -23.91 8.72
C SER A 249 12.55 -22.41 8.39
N VAL A 250 13.15 -22.05 7.26
CA VAL A 250 13.18 -20.65 6.81
C VAL A 250 11.79 -20.17 6.43
N THR A 251 11.05 -20.91 5.59
CA THR A 251 9.78 -20.40 5.03
C THR A 251 8.60 -20.51 5.98
N GLN A 252 8.60 -21.49 6.91
CA GLN A 252 7.45 -21.81 7.78
C GLN A 252 7.71 -21.55 9.27
N GLU A 253 8.97 -21.52 9.71
CA GLU A 253 9.34 -21.33 11.12
C GLU A 253 10.15 -20.01 11.34
N ASP A 254 10.19 -19.15 10.31
CA ASP A 254 10.80 -17.82 10.31
C ASP A 254 12.31 -17.83 10.68
N GLU A 255 13.01 -18.93 10.39
CA GLU A 255 14.44 -19.03 10.60
C GLU A 255 15.25 -18.27 9.52
N THR A 256 16.53 -18.09 9.79
CA THR A 256 17.47 -17.42 8.87
C THR A 256 18.62 -18.38 8.52
N GLU A 257 18.91 -18.54 7.24
CA GLU A 257 20.04 -19.29 6.74
C GLU A 257 21.39 -18.61 7.06
N GLU A 258 22.51 -19.34 6.92
CA GLU A 258 23.84 -18.84 7.24
C GLU A 258 24.34 -17.80 6.22
N ALA A 259 24.87 -16.67 6.73
CA ALA A 259 25.46 -15.62 5.90
C ALA A 259 26.68 -16.12 5.12
N PHE A 260 26.82 -15.72 3.86
CA PHE A 260 27.91 -16.11 2.94
C PHE A 260 28.00 -17.62 2.63
N ASN A 261 27.13 -18.43 3.21
CA ASN A 261 27.03 -19.87 2.99
C ASN A 261 25.62 -20.25 2.54
N ASN A 262 25.09 -19.54 1.53
CA ASN A 262 23.79 -19.77 0.95
C ASN A 262 23.85 -19.66 -0.57
N ARG A 263 22.81 -20.11 -1.26
CA ARG A 263 22.84 -20.41 -2.69
C ARG A 263 22.96 -19.17 -3.58
N TYR A 264 22.44 -18.01 -3.18
CA TYR A 264 22.26 -16.86 -4.08
C TYR A 264 22.91 -15.55 -3.60
N TRP A 265 23.64 -15.53 -2.49
CA TRP A 265 24.27 -14.30 -1.99
C TRP A 265 25.18 -13.63 -3.04
N ASP A 266 25.89 -14.41 -3.84
CA ASP A 266 26.83 -13.94 -4.88
C ASP A 266 26.36 -14.24 -6.32
N ASN A 267 25.11 -14.73 -6.51
CA ASN A 267 24.55 -14.98 -7.85
C ASN A 267 24.37 -13.67 -8.63
N GLN A 268 25.02 -13.59 -9.82
CA GLN A 268 24.97 -12.43 -10.72
C GLN A 268 24.35 -12.76 -12.09
N ARG A 269 23.77 -13.94 -12.25
CA ARG A 269 23.12 -14.35 -13.49
C ARG A 269 21.84 -13.55 -13.69
N ALA A 270 21.53 -13.21 -14.97
CA ALA A 270 20.28 -12.60 -15.34
C ALA A 270 19.11 -13.59 -15.16
N GLY A 271 18.02 -13.16 -14.53
CA GLY A 271 16.85 -13.99 -14.26
C GLY A 271 15.98 -13.41 -13.14
N ILE A 272 15.03 -14.19 -12.68
CA ILE A 272 14.14 -13.85 -11.57
C ILE A 272 14.28 -14.82 -10.40
N TYR A 273 13.87 -14.37 -9.23
CA TYR A 273 13.77 -15.16 -8.01
C TYR A 273 12.29 -15.36 -7.71
N VAL A 274 11.87 -16.62 -7.56
CA VAL A 274 10.48 -16.99 -7.29
C VAL A 274 10.37 -17.64 -5.92
N ASP A 275 9.19 -17.58 -5.30
CA ASP A 275 8.93 -18.28 -4.04
C ASP A 275 9.10 -19.79 -4.20
N ILE A 276 9.77 -20.43 -3.26
CA ILE A 276 10.08 -21.87 -3.35
C ILE A 276 8.83 -22.76 -3.18
N VAL A 277 7.77 -22.24 -2.57
CA VAL A 277 6.52 -22.97 -2.27
C VAL A 277 5.49 -22.77 -3.38
N SER A 278 5.20 -21.51 -3.76
CA SER A 278 4.17 -21.19 -4.76
C SER A 278 4.70 -21.05 -6.18
N GLY A 279 5.98 -20.74 -6.35
CA GLY A 279 6.56 -20.36 -7.64
C GLY A 279 6.22 -18.93 -8.08
N GLU A 280 5.58 -18.11 -7.24
CA GLU A 280 5.27 -16.71 -7.57
C GLU A 280 6.55 -15.87 -7.70
N PRO A 281 6.64 -14.96 -8.72
CA PRO A 281 7.80 -14.10 -8.89
C PRO A 281 7.94 -13.07 -7.79
N LEU A 282 9.13 -12.98 -7.19
CA LEU A 282 9.40 -12.11 -6.05
C LEU A 282 10.37 -10.96 -6.39
N PHE A 283 11.52 -11.28 -7.01
CA PHE A 283 12.57 -10.30 -7.27
C PHE A 283 13.20 -10.51 -8.64
N SER A 284 13.73 -9.42 -9.22
CA SER A 284 14.53 -9.46 -10.45
C SER A 284 16.02 -9.36 -10.15
N SER A 285 16.84 -10.02 -10.98
CA SER A 285 18.30 -9.85 -10.95
C SER A 285 18.73 -8.41 -11.30
N ALA A 286 17.92 -7.64 -12.03
CA ALA A 286 18.18 -6.24 -12.35
C ALA A 286 18.18 -5.35 -11.10
N ASP A 287 17.41 -5.71 -10.08
CA ASP A 287 17.32 -4.99 -8.81
C ASP A 287 18.23 -5.56 -7.72
N LYS A 288 18.98 -6.65 -8.04
CA LYS A 288 19.93 -7.28 -7.11
C LYS A 288 21.26 -6.54 -7.08
N TYR A 289 21.76 -6.30 -5.88
CA TYR A 289 23.07 -5.66 -5.71
C TYR A 289 23.91 -6.32 -4.63
N LYS A 290 25.20 -5.98 -4.58
CA LYS A 290 26.14 -6.51 -3.61
C LYS A 290 26.14 -5.67 -2.33
N SER A 291 25.33 -6.07 -1.34
CA SER A 291 25.21 -5.34 -0.07
C SER A 291 26.35 -5.62 0.92
N GLY A 292 27.03 -6.76 0.79
CA GLY A 292 28.02 -7.20 1.77
C GLY A 292 27.43 -7.88 3.01
N SER A 293 26.10 -8.07 3.08
CA SER A 293 25.42 -8.69 4.23
C SER A 293 25.62 -10.20 4.32
N GLY A 294 25.95 -10.86 3.21
CA GLY A 294 26.06 -12.31 3.11
C GLY A 294 24.79 -13.02 2.66
N TRP A 295 23.74 -12.26 2.35
CA TRP A 295 22.47 -12.74 1.78
C TRP A 295 22.15 -12.01 0.47
N PRO A 296 21.34 -12.60 -0.45
CA PRO A 296 20.86 -11.90 -1.62
C PRO A 296 20.08 -10.65 -1.22
N SER A 297 20.47 -9.52 -1.81
CA SER A 297 19.91 -8.21 -1.46
C SER A 297 19.39 -7.51 -2.71
N PHE A 298 18.18 -6.95 -2.61
CA PHE A 298 17.49 -6.29 -3.71
C PHE A 298 17.07 -4.88 -3.30
N THR A 299 16.95 -3.99 -4.28
CA THR A 299 16.48 -2.61 -4.04
C THR A 299 14.95 -2.51 -4.00
N ARG A 300 14.25 -3.46 -4.62
CA ARG A 300 12.79 -3.56 -4.64
C ARG A 300 12.34 -4.96 -5.03
N PRO A 301 11.08 -5.36 -4.75
CA PRO A 301 10.46 -6.56 -5.31
C PRO A 301 10.14 -6.36 -6.80
N ILE A 302 9.86 -7.46 -7.53
CA ILE A 302 9.58 -7.45 -8.97
C ILE A 302 8.30 -6.68 -9.32
N SER A 303 7.35 -6.66 -8.42
CA SER A 303 6.16 -5.79 -8.42
C SER A 303 5.81 -5.43 -6.98
N SER A 304 5.12 -4.33 -6.80
CA SER A 304 4.80 -3.81 -5.47
C SER A 304 3.91 -4.74 -4.62
N ASP A 305 3.20 -5.65 -5.25
CA ASP A 305 2.32 -6.63 -4.63
C ASP A 305 2.89 -8.07 -4.57
N ALA A 306 4.13 -8.27 -5.07
CA ALA A 306 4.78 -9.56 -5.01
C ALA A 306 5.08 -10.03 -3.56
N VAL A 307 5.20 -9.09 -2.63
CA VAL A 307 5.56 -9.37 -1.24
C VAL A 307 4.63 -8.65 -0.27
N VAL A 308 4.52 -9.19 0.94
CA VAL A 308 3.76 -8.63 2.05
C VAL A 308 4.71 -8.23 3.17
N GLU A 309 4.57 -7.01 3.66
CA GLU A 309 5.32 -6.50 4.81
C GLU A 309 4.57 -6.80 6.11
N LYS A 310 5.25 -7.36 7.11
CA LYS A 310 4.73 -7.56 8.46
C LYS A 310 5.68 -6.93 9.49
N GLU A 311 5.15 -6.36 10.56
CA GLU A 311 5.98 -5.96 11.68
C GLU A 311 6.49 -7.19 12.44
N ASP A 312 7.82 -7.31 12.56
CA ASP A 312 8.48 -8.28 13.42
C ASP A 312 8.93 -7.59 14.71
N ASN A 313 8.16 -7.80 15.77
CA ASN A 313 8.43 -7.30 17.12
C ASN A 313 9.17 -8.33 17.99
N SER A 314 9.75 -9.36 17.40
CA SER A 314 10.59 -10.36 18.08
C SER A 314 11.92 -9.71 18.44
N TRP A 315 12.28 -9.69 19.73
CA TRP A 315 13.47 -9.04 20.26
C TRP A 315 13.34 -7.50 20.39
N PHE A 316 14.35 -6.85 20.97
CA PHE A 316 14.37 -5.45 21.37
C PHE A 316 14.33 -4.41 20.23
N TYR A 317 14.16 -4.81 18.98
CA TYR A 317 14.11 -3.94 17.80
C TYR A 317 12.93 -4.33 16.91
N SER A 318 12.11 -3.35 16.54
CA SER A 318 11.09 -3.52 15.50
C SER A 318 11.78 -3.62 14.13
N ARG A 319 11.49 -4.70 13.38
CA ARG A 319 11.94 -4.90 12.00
C ARG A 319 10.73 -5.12 11.11
N THR A 320 10.88 -4.87 9.82
CA THR A 320 9.83 -5.21 8.85
C THR A 320 10.18 -6.53 8.18
N GLU A 321 9.42 -7.56 8.50
CA GLU A 321 9.48 -8.88 7.87
C GLU A 321 8.86 -8.81 6.48
N ILE A 322 9.46 -9.54 5.54
CA ILE A 322 8.96 -9.70 4.17
C ILE A 322 8.52 -11.15 3.97
N ARG A 323 7.28 -11.31 3.50
CA ARG A 323 6.67 -12.61 3.18
C ARG A 323 6.16 -12.62 1.74
N SER A 324 6.09 -13.81 1.13
CA SER A 324 5.44 -13.97 -0.17
C SER A 324 3.92 -13.82 -0.05
N ARG A 325 3.28 -13.33 -1.12
CA ARG A 325 1.86 -12.98 -1.10
C ARG A 325 0.95 -14.19 -1.00
N HIS A 326 1.19 -15.22 -1.82
CA HIS A 326 0.28 -16.36 -1.95
C HIS A 326 0.65 -17.53 -1.04
N ALA A 327 1.94 -17.81 -0.87
CA ALA A 327 2.39 -18.90 0.01
C ALA A 327 2.56 -18.48 1.47
N ASP A 328 2.56 -17.19 1.79
CA ASP A 328 2.91 -16.66 3.12
C ASP A 328 4.22 -17.26 3.65
N SER A 329 5.21 -17.41 2.76
CA SER A 329 6.56 -17.87 3.12
C SER A 329 7.35 -16.72 3.73
N HIS A 330 8.03 -16.95 4.86
CA HIS A 330 9.01 -15.98 5.34
C HIS A 330 10.18 -15.89 4.35
N LEU A 331 10.44 -14.67 3.84
CA LEU A 331 11.50 -14.41 2.87
C LEU A 331 12.74 -13.78 3.52
N GLY A 332 12.55 -12.93 4.51
CA GLY A 332 13.58 -12.14 5.16
C GLY A 332 13.06 -10.82 5.67
N HIS A 333 13.87 -9.74 5.62
CA HIS A 333 13.52 -8.43 6.16
C HIS A 333 13.92 -7.31 5.22
N VAL A 334 13.23 -6.16 5.33
CA VAL A 334 13.60 -4.92 4.63
C VAL A 334 14.20 -3.93 5.61
N PHE A 335 15.23 -3.21 5.15
CA PHE A 335 16.00 -2.21 5.89
C PHE A 335 16.09 -0.92 5.08
N SER A 336 16.26 0.22 5.77
CA SER A 336 16.37 1.56 5.17
C SER A 336 17.82 1.97 4.87
N ASP A 337 18.74 1.01 4.72
CA ASP A 337 20.16 1.22 4.47
C ASP A 337 20.58 0.79 3.05
N GLY A 338 19.63 0.73 2.13
CA GLY A 338 19.86 0.38 0.73
C GLY A 338 20.36 1.55 -0.12
N PRO A 339 20.75 1.28 -1.39
CA PRO A 339 21.19 2.31 -2.32
C PRO A 339 20.02 3.13 -2.86
N GLN A 340 20.32 4.34 -3.35
CA GLN A 340 19.37 5.13 -4.12
C GLN A 340 18.98 4.39 -5.43
N PRO A 341 17.76 4.58 -5.98
CA PRO A 341 16.77 5.60 -5.60
C PRO A 341 15.83 5.21 -4.44
N THR A 342 15.71 3.92 -4.08
CA THR A 342 14.73 3.49 -3.09
C THR A 342 15.19 3.69 -1.64
N GLY A 343 16.50 3.69 -1.38
CA GLY A 343 17.05 3.68 -0.04
C GLY A 343 16.79 2.37 0.72
N LEU A 344 16.12 1.39 0.10
CA LEU A 344 15.71 0.14 0.73
C LEU A 344 16.64 -1.02 0.38
N ARG A 345 16.82 -1.91 1.34
CA ARG A 345 17.52 -3.19 1.18
C ARG A 345 16.62 -4.34 1.61
N TYR A 346 16.10 -5.07 0.62
CA TYR A 346 15.41 -6.33 0.82
C TYR A 346 16.44 -7.42 0.98
N CYS A 347 16.68 -7.87 2.21
CA CYS A 347 17.68 -8.88 2.57
C CYS A 347 16.99 -10.23 2.74
N MET A 348 17.09 -11.09 1.71
CA MET A 348 16.26 -12.29 1.58
C MET A 348 17.06 -13.57 1.79
N ASN A 349 16.40 -14.61 2.31
CA ASN A 349 16.97 -15.95 2.42
C ASN A 349 16.95 -16.65 1.06
N SER A 350 18.09 -17.16 0.61
CA SER A 350 18.17 -18.00 -0.61
C SER A 350 17.30 -19.25 -0.50
N ALA A 351 17.19 -19.82 0.71
CA ALA A 351 16.39 -21.01 0.96
C ALA A 351 14.89 -20.81 0.72
N ALA A 352 14.39 -19.57 0.82
CA ALA A 352 13.00 -19.24 0.54
C ALA A 352 12.71 -19.05 -0.95
N MET A 353 13.73 -19.06 -1.82
CA MET A 353 13.60 -18.73 -3.23
C MET A 353 14.17 -19.80 -4.15
N GLU A 354 13.65 -19.86 -5.39
CA GLU A 354 14.25 -20.51 -6.52
C GLU A 354 14.68 -19.46 -7.57
N PHE A 355 15.87 -19.59 -8.15
CA PHE A 355 16.34 -18.73 -9.22
C PHE A 355 16.01 -19.33 -10.57
N ILE A 356 15.30 -18.57 -11.43
CA ILE A 356 14.96 -18.93 -12.80
C ILE A 356 15.84 -18.11 -13.74
N PRO A 357 16.82 -18.74 -14.45
CA PRO A 357 17.65 -18.05 -15.41
C PRO A 357 16.81 -17.46 -16.56
N ARG A 358 17.23 -16.31 -17.10
CA ARG A 358 16.54 -15.60 -18.18
C ARG A 358 16.23 -16.49 -19.39
N ASP A 359 17.17 -17.34 -19.77
CA ASP A 359 17.04 -18.26 -20.92
C ASP A 359 16.04 -19.39 -20.69
N GLU A 360 15.74 -19.74 -19.44
CA GLU A 360 14.75 -20.73 -19.03
C GLU A 360 13.34 -20.13 -18.76
N MET A 361 13.24 -18.81 -18.58
CA MET A 361 11.99 -18.15 -18.11
C MET A 361 10.81 -18.45 -19.02
N LYS A 362 10.99 -18.41 -20.34
CA LYS A 362 9.90 -18.65 -21.28
C LYS A 362 9.40 -20.10 -21.23
N GLU A 363 10.31 -21.05 -21.16
CA GLU A 363 9.99 -22.47 -21.09
C GLU A 363 9.31 -22.85 -19.77
N ARG A 364 9.70 -22.18 -18.68
CA ARG A 364 9.17 -22.40 -17.34
C ARG A 364 7.90 -21.58 -17.02
N GLY A 365 7.33 -20.88 -17.99
CA GLY A 365 6.08 -20.13 -17.82
C GLY A 365 6.22 -18.70 -17.32
N TYR A 366 7.46 -18.18 -17.21
CA TYR A 366 7.74 -16.82 -16.76
C TYR A 366 8.06 -15.84 -17.89
N GLY A 367 7.56 -16.10 -19.10
CA GLY A 367 7.84 -15.29 -20.29
C GLY A 367 7.50 -13.81 -20.13
N ASP A 368 6.38 -13.50 -19.45
CA ASP A 368 5.89 -12.14 -19.24
C ASP A 368 6.78 -11.31 -18.29
N TYR A 369 7.64 -11.97 -17.52
CA TYR A 369 8.57 -11.35 -16.59
C TYR A 369 9.96 -11.04 -17.18
N ILE A 370 10.23 -11.41 -18.44
CA ILE A 370 11.52 -11.14 -19.12
C ILE A 370 11.79 -9.63 -19.18
N LYS A 371 10.76 -8.80 -19.36
CA LYS A 371 10.85 -7.33 -19.36
C LYS A 371 11.50 -6.76 -18.08
N TYR A 372 11.33 -7.41 -16.95
CA TYR A 372 11.92 -6.96 -15.67
C TYR A 372 13.41 -7.31 -15.53
N VAL A 373 13.92 -8.20 -16.36
CA VAL A 373 15.34 -8.62 -16.36
C VAL A 373 16.15 -7.78 -17.36
N GLU A 374 15.49 -7.19 -18.35
CA GLU A 374 16.13 -6.41 -19.44
C GLU A 374 16.26 -4.91 -19.12
N ALA A 375 15.63 -4.44 -18.03
CA ALA A 375 15.64 -3.03 -17.64
C ALA A 375 17.02 -2.62 -17.08
N ASN A 376 17.99 -2.37 -17.97
CA ASN A 376 19.21 -1.60 -17.75
C ASN A 376 19.68 -1.00 -19.07
#